data_ac089a1729bdee60ffc2b65ec0f4b7c7
#
_entry.id   ac089a1729bdee60ffc2b65ec0f4b7c7
#
_cell.length_a   1.000
_cell.length_b   1.000
_cell.length_c   1.000
_cell.angle_alpha   90.00
_cell.angle_beta   90.00
_cell.angle_gamma   90.00
#
_symmetry.space_group_name_H-M   'P 1'
#
loop_
_entity.id
_entity.type
_entity.pdbx_description
1 polymer ?
#
loop_
_entity_poly.entity_id
_entity_poly.type
_entity_poly.pdbx_seq_one_letter_code
_entity_poly.pdbx_strand_id
1 'polypeptide(L)'
;QMAEAMFVRFRLNEEQKAKAKTAFNRGKEPDFDLDAELNQFLQASGRQPAFLQMFLQVQVSAVAADGKVHPAEHEMLVKIARGLGLPESQVDQLEAMLRGAHTNRAGAGQPSSADQISDAYKVLGVSPSASDDELKKAYRKLMSENHPDKLAGRGLPESMREMAEERTREISHAYDVIKEARKKSA
;
A
#
# COMPACT_ATOMS: atom_id res chain seq x y z
N GLN A 1 15.16 -9.34 11.21
CA GLN A 1 14.44 -8.23 11.85
C GLN A 1 13.18 -7.83 11.07
N MET A 2 13.26 -7.56 9.75
CA MET A 2 12.10 -7.17 8.91
C MET A 2 11.02 -8.26 8.85
N ALA A 3 11.41 -9.50 8.55
CA ALA A 3 10.49 -10.64 8.49
C ALA A 3 9.77 -10.89 9.84
N GLU A 4 10.46 -10.73 10.96
CA GLU A 4 9.89 -10.92 12.29
C GLU A 4 8.84 -9.86 12.63
N ALA A 5 9.08 -8.59 12.26
CA ALA A 5 8.09 -7.53 12.41
C ALA A 5 6.79 -7.82 11.62
N MET A 6 6.93 -8.38 10.41
CA MET A 6 5.80 -8.82 9.59
C MET A 6 5.06 -9.99 10.24
N PHE A 7 5.75 -10.96 10.82
CA PHE A 7 5.12 -12.10 11.50
C PHE A 7 4.27 -11.65 12.68
N VAL A 8 4.75 -10.68 13.45
CA VAL A 8 3.99 -10.08 14.56
C VAL A 8 2.78 -9.31 14.03
N ARG A 9 2.97 -8.45 13.02
CA ARG A 9 1.90 -7.64 12.42
C ARG A 9 0.75 -8.49 11.89
N PHE A 10 1.05 -9.63 11.25
CA PHE A 10 0.05 -10.55 10.71
C PHE A 10 -0.38 -11.64 11.70
N ARG A 11 0.11 -11.60 12.94
CA ARG A 11 -0.23 -12.58 13.99
C ARG A 11 -0.07 -14.01 13.50
N LEU A 12 1.03 -14.29 12.76
CA LEU A 12 1.27 -15.61 12.21
C LEU A 12 1.55 -16.62 13.33
N ASN A 13 0.93 -17.81 13.23
CA ASN A 13 1.28 -18.94 14.08
C ASN A 13 2.62 -19.56 13.65
N GLU A 14 3.16 -20.49 14.43
CA GLU A 14 4.51 -21.06 14.17
C GLU A 14 4.61 -21.79 12.81
N GLU A 15 3.56 -22.49 12.38
CA GLU A 15 3.53 -23.14 11.08
C GLU A 15 3.57 -22.10 9.93
N GLN A 16 2.77 -21.03 10.06
CA GLN A 16 2.74 -19.94 9.08
C GLN A 16 4.07 -19.19 9.03
N LYS A 17 4.73 -18.96 10.19
CA LYS A 17 6.08 -18.38 10.26
C LYS A 17 7.11 -19.26 9.57
N ALA A 18 7.06 -20.59 9.76
CA ALA A 18 7.95 -21.52 9.12
C ALA A 18 7.79 -21.48 7.59
N LYS A 19 6.55 -21.50 7.08
CA LYS A 19 6.24 -21.36 5.65
C LYS A 19 6.73 -20.04 5.09
N ALA A 20 6.52 -18.94 5.80
CA ALA A 20 6.98 -17.61 5.38
C ALA A 20 8.49 -17.49 5.33
N LYS A 21 9.23 -18.11 6.30
CA LYS A 21 10.69 -18.18 6.28
C LYS A 21 11.20 -18.99 5.08
N THR A 22 10.57 -20.12 4.78
CA THR A 22 10.90 -20.94 3.61
C THR A 22 10.72 -20.16 2.32
N ALA A 23 9.57 -19.47 2.14
CA ALA A 23 9.29 -18.63 0.99
C ALA A 23 10.30 -17.47 0.85
N PHE A 24 10.64 -16.82 1.96
CA PHE A 24 11.64 -15.75 1.99
C PHE A 24 13.04 -16.23 1.55
N ASN A 25 13.45 -17.43 1.99
CA ASN A 25 14.71 -18.01 1.59
C ASN A 25 14.69 -18.42 0.11
N ARG A 26 13.58 -18.97 -0.37
CA ARG A 26 13.40 -19.31 -1.79
C ARG A 26 13.55 -18.09 -2.69
N GLY A 27 13.05 -16.92 -2.28
CA GLY A 27 13.20 -15.66 -3.02
C GLY A 27 14.63 -15.14 -3.14
N LYS A 28 15.60 -15.75 -2.43
CA LYS A 28 17.03 -15.43 -2.53
C LYS A 28 17.83 -16.37 -3.41
N GLU A 29 17.20 -17.45 -3.86
CA GLU A 29 17.88 -18.44 -4.70
C GLU A 29 18.18 -17.85 -6.09
N PRO A 30 19.32 -18.19 -6.70
CA PRO A 30 19.71 -17.66 -8.01
C PRO A 30 18.74 -18.03 -9.14
N ASP A 31 18.00 -19.14 -8.98
CA ASP A 31 17.01 -19.66 -9.92
C ASP A 31 15.59 -19.20 -9.62
N PHE A 32 15.41 -18.20 -8.72
CA PHE A 32 14.11 -17.67 -8.38
C PHE A 32 13.50 -16.89 -9.57
N ASP A 33 12.38 -17.43 -10.07
CA ASP A 33 11.62 -16.80 -11.16
C ASP A 33 10.41 -16.03 -10.59
N LEU A 34 10.58 -14.71 -10.46
CA LEU A 34 9.54 -13.84 -9.94
C LEU A 34 8.24 -13.90 -10.77
N ASP A 35 8.36 -13.99 -12.09
CA ASP A 35 7.20 -13.97 -12.98
C ASP A 35 6.39 -15.27 -12.84
N ALA A 36 7.06 -16.41 -12.69
CA ALA A 36 6.42 -17.69 -12.40
C ALA A 36 5.68 -17.66 -11.05
N GLU A 37 6.31 -17.15 -10.01
CA GLU A 37 5.70 -17.03 -8.66
C GLU A 37 4.50 -16.08 -8.65
N LEU A 38 4.60 -14.93 -9.34
CA LEU A 38 3.47 -14.00 -9.47
C LEU A 38 2.29 -14.64 -10.23
N ASN A 39 2.57 -15.40 -11.28
CA ASN A 39 1.54 -16.14 -12.02
C ASN A 39 0.85 -17.19 -11.14
N GLN A 40 1.60 -17.93 -10.33
CA GLN A 40 1.04 -18.89 -9.38
C GLN A 40 0.16 -18.18 -8.34
N PHE A 41 0.62 -17.05 -7.80
CA PHE A 41 -0.16 -16.24 -6.87
C PHE A 41 -1.45 -15.71 -7.50
N LEU A 42 -1.41 -15.25 -8.77
CA LEU A 42 -2.59 -14.80 -9.50
C LEU A 42 -3.64 -15.90 -9.65
N GLN A 43 -3.20 -17.14 -9.91
CA GLN A 43 -4.10 -18.29 -10.00
C GLN A 43 -4.71 -18.62 -8.62
N ALA A 44 -3.88 -18.70 -7.59
CA ALA A 44 -4.29 -19.03 -6.23
C ALA A 44 -5.25 -18.00 -5.62
N SER A 45 -5.03 -16.71 -5.91
CA SER A 45 -5.87 -15.60 -5.43
C SER A 45 -7.17 -15.41 -6.23
N GLY A 46 -7.38 -16.20 -7.29
CA GLY A 46 -8.51 -16.01 -8.20
C GLY A 46 -8.51 -14.65 -8.90
N ARG A 47 -7.36 -13.99 -8.99
CA ARG A 47 -7.18 -12.64 -9.55
C ARG A 47 -8.08 -11.58 -8.89
N GLN A 48 -8.45 -11.78 -7.64
CA GLN A 48 -9.29 -10.82 -6.92
C GLN A 48 -8.53 -9.51 -6.67
N PRO A 49 -8.99 -8.36 -7.17
CA PRO A 49 -8.26 -7.09 -7.08
C PRO A 49 -7.89 -6.70 -5.64
N ALA A 50 -8.78 -6.98 -4.69
CA ALA A 50 -8.53 -6.69 -3.27
C ALA A 50 -7.30 -7.44 -2.73
N PHE A 51 -7.15 -8.73 -3.06
CA PHE A 51 -5.99 -9.52 -2.64
C PHE A 51 -4.71 -9.05 -3.31
N LEU A 52 -4.77 -8.74 -4.62
CA LEU A 52 -3.60 -8.25 -5.35
C LEU A 52 -3.10 -6.91 -4.80
N GLN A 53 -4.01 -5.99 -4.53
CA GLN A 53 -3.68 -4.69 -3.94
C GLN A 53 -3.12 -4.84 -2.52
N MET A 54 -3.70 -5.72 -1.71
CA MET A 54 -3.22 -5.97 -0.36
C MET A 54 -1.83 -6.63 -0.37
N PHE A 55 -1.60 -7.58 -1.28
CA PHE A 55 -0.28 -8.18 -1.46
C PHE A 55 0.77 -7.12 -1.82
N LEU A 56 0.48 -6.24 -2.79
CA LEU A 56 1.38 -5.14 -3.15
C LEU A 56 1.64 -4.21 -1.94
N GLN A 57 0.61 -3.88 -1.17
CA GLN A 57 0.75 -3.04 0.03
C GLN A 57 1.67 -3.69 1.07
N VAL A 58 1.60 -5.01 1.25
CA VAL A 58 2.51 -5.76 2.13
C VAL A 58 3.96 -5.62 1.65
N GLN A 59 4.21 -5.76 0.34
CA GLN A 59 5.56 -5.62 -0.22
C GLN A 59 6.09 -4.19 -0.02
N VAL A 60 5.30 -3.17 -0.35
CA VAL A 60 5.69 -1.76 -0.13
C VAL A 60 5.98 -1.49 1.36
N SER A 61 5.14 -2.00 2.26
CA SER A 61 5.34 -1.85 3.72
C SER A 61 6.60 -2.55 4.22
N ALA A 62 6.95 -3.69 3.63
CA ALA A 62 8.16 -4.43 3.98
C ALA A 62 9.42 -3.67 3.54
N VAL A 63 9.42 -3.14 2.33
CA VAL A 63 10.53 -2.36 1.77
C VAL A 63 10.70 -1.04 2.51
N ALA A 64 9.62 -0.34 2.81
CA ALA A 64 9.63 0.95 3.51
C ALA A 64 9.80 0.83 5.04
N ALA A 65 10.19 -0.32 5.56
CA ALA A 65 10.29 -0.54 7.01
C ALA A 65 11.33 0.37 7.71
N ASP A 66 12.34 0.84 6.98
CA ASP A 66 13.33 1.83 7.43
C ASP A 66 12.92 3.30 7.15
N GLY A 67 11.72 3.51 6.61
CA GLY A 67 11.15 4.82 6.30
C GLY A 67 11.53 5.39 4.94
N LYS A 68 12.30 4.65 4.13
CA LYS A 68 12.71 5.07 2.77
C LYS A 68 12.63 3.91 1.81
N VAL A 69 12.19 4.18 0.59
CA VAL A 69 12.24 3.25 -0.54
C VAL A 69 13.37 3.69 -1.46
N HIS A 70 14.36 2.81 -1.67
CA HIS A 70 15.46 3.08 -2.58
C HIS A 70 15.03 2.90 -4.04
N PRO A 71 15.68 3.56 -5.03
CA PRO A 71 15.29 3.46 -6.43
C PRO A 71 15.19 2.02 -6.96
N ALA A 72 16.16 1.17 -6.62
CA ALA A 72 16.13 -0.24 -7.02
C ALA A 72 14.95 -1.03 -6.41
N GLU A 73 14.56 -0.69 -5.19
CA GLU A 73 13.40 -1.29 -4.52
C GLU A 73 12.10 -0.81 -5.17
N HIS A 74 12.01 0.48 -5.50
CA HIS A 74 10.89 1.04 -6.26
C HIS A 74 10.71 0.32 -7.62
N GLU A 75 11.78 0.15 -8.39
CA GLU A 75 11.73 -0.59 -9.65
C GLU A 75 11.24 -2.03 -9.48
N MET A 76 11.68 -2.71 -8.41
CA MET A 76 11.20 -4.06 -8.08
C MET A 76 9.69 -4.05 -7.74
N LEU A 77 9.22 -3.10 -6.95
CA LEU A 77 7.81 -2.95 -6.63
C LEU A 77 6.97 -2.68 -7.87
N VAL A 78 7.46 -1.84 -8.81
CA VAL A 78 6.81 -1.60 -10.10
C VAL A 78 6.75 -2.89 -10.94
N LYS A 79 7.83 -3.69 -10.97
CA LYS A 79 7.83 -4.99 -11.64
C LYS A 79 6.78 -5.94 -11.05
N ILE A 80 6.68 -6.00 -9.72
CA ILE A 80 5.65 -6.78 -9.02
C ILE A 80 4.25 -6.29 -9.39
N ALA A 81 4.00 -4.98 -9.35
CA ALA A 81 2.70 -4.41 -9.70
C ALA A 81 2.29 -4.78 -11.14
N ARG A 82 3.20 -4.64 -12.10
CA ARG A 82 2.97 -5.07 -13.51
C ARG A 82 2.64 -6.54 -13.61
N GLY A 83 3.41 -7.41 -12.95
CA GLY A 83 3.19 -8.85 -12.94
C GLY A 83 1.82 -9.23 -12.34
N LEU A 84 1.32 -8.43 -11.39
CA LEU A 84 -0.03 -8.57 -10.81
C LEU A 84 -1.15 -7.95 -11.68
N GLY A 85 -0.82 -7.27 -12.78
CA GLY A 85 -1.78 -6.53 -13.60
C GLY A 85 -2.32 -5.26 -12.92
N LEU A 86 -1.57 -4.71 -11.97
CA LEU A 86 -1.90 -3.46 -11.28
C LEU A 86 -1.20 -2.27 -11.94
N PRO A 87 -1.81 -1.08 -11.94
CA PRO A 87 -1.17 0.15 -12.43
C PRO A 87 0.09 0.49 -11.61
N GLU A 88 1.15 0.95 -12.26
CA GLU A 88 2.39 1.39 -11.60
C GLU A 88 2.14 2.52 -10.60
N SER A 89 1.20 3.42 -10.91
CA SER A 89 0.78 4.50 -10.01
C SER A 89 0.29 4.02 -8.64
N GLN A 90 -0.08 2.75 -8.49
CA GLN A 90 -0.40 2.19 -7.18
C GLN A 90 0.82 2.04 -6.28
N VAL A 91 2.02 1.85 -6.83
CA VAL A 91 3.26 1.84 -6.04
C VAL A 91 3.48 3.23 -5.45
N ASP A 92 3.45 4.29 -6.28
CA ASP A 92 3.59 5.68 -5.83
C ASP A 92 2.54 6.06 -4.76
N GLN A 93 1.31 5.60 -4.98
CA GLN A 93 0.20 5.82 -4.07
C GLN A 93 0.44 5.19 -2.70
N LEU A 94 0.89 3.93 -2.67
CA LEU A 94 1.19 3.20 -1.44
C LEU A 94 2.42 3.77 -0.71
N GLU A 95 3.46 4.17 -1.44
CA GLU A 95 4.62 4.84 -0.87
C GLU A 95 4.26 6.19 -0.24
N ALA A 96 3.39 6.98 -0.90
CA ALA A 96 2.91 8.23 -0.35
C ALA A 96 2.10 8.03 0.94
N MET A 97 1.24 7.00 0.97
CA MET A 97 0.49 6.62 2.18
C MET A 97 1.43 6.29 3.34
N LEU A 98 2.47 5.48 3.09
CA LEU A 98 3.42 5.09 4.13
C LEU A 98 4.26 6.27 4.63
N ARG A 99 4.68 7.18 3.75
CA ARG A 99 5.35 8.42 4.17
C ARG A 99 4.46 9.24 5.10
N GLY A 100 3.19 9.42 4.75
CA GLY A 100 2.21 10.11 5.58
C GLY A 100 2.04 9.47 6.97
N ALA A 101 1.91 8.15 7.00
CA ALA A 101 1.78 7.39 8.26
C ALA A 101 3.03 7.48 9.16
N HIS A 102 4.23 7.47 8.59
CA HIS A 102 5.49 7.61 9.33
C HIS A 102 5.67 9.00 9.92
N THR A 103 5.33 10.05 9.19
CA THR A 103 5.43 11.44 9.68
C THR A 103 4.48 11.72 10.83
N ASN A 104 3.31 11.11 10.84
CA ASN A 104 2.34 11.22 11.94
C ASN A 104 2.80 10.50 13.23
N ARG A 105 3.66 9.47 13.12
CA ARG A 105 4.12 8.67 14.27
C ARG A 105 5.44 9.13 14.87
N ALA A 106 6.34 9.70 14.09
CA ALA A 106 7.74 9.85 14.50
C ALA A 106 8.11 11.22 15.11
N GLY A 107 7.27 12.25 15.01
CA GLY A 107 7.62 13.60 15.51
C GLY A 107 8.93 14.19 14.93
N ALA A 108 9.58 13.49 14.01
CA ALA A 108 10.85 13.83 13.42
C ALA A 108 10.62 14.60 12.13
N GLY A 109 10.94 15.89 12.15
CA GLY A 109 11.00 16.77 10.99
C GLY A 109 9.71 16.77 10.16
N GLN A 110 8.76 17.64 10.48
CA GLN A 110 7.55 17.76 9.67
C GLN A 110 7.96 17.98 8.20
N PRO A 111 7.48 17.13 7.25
CA PRO A 111 7.63 17.42 5.83
C PRO A 111 7.02 18.79 5.55
N SER A 112 7.57 19.51 4.58
CA SER A 112 7.00 20.81 4.23
C SER A 112 5.51 20.65 3.90
N SER A 113 4.72 21.69 4.14
CA SER A 113 3.30 21.65 3.80
C SER A 113 3.06 21.34 2.30
N ALA A 114 4.02 21.71 1.45
CA ALA A 114 3.99 21.41 0.02
C ALA A 114 4.18 19.90 -0.26
N ASP A 115 5.09 19.23 0.45
CA ASP A 115 5.30 17.78 0.30
C ASP A 115 4.08 16.99 0.78
N GLN A 116 3.47 17.40 1.90
CA GLN A 116 2.24 16.78 2.42
C GLN A 116 1.09 16.88 1.42
N ILE A 117 0.93 18.04 0.79
CA ILE A 117 -0.13 18.26 -0.22
C ILE A 117 0.17 17.41 -1.47
N SER A 118 1.43 17.37 -1.93
CA SER A 118 1.84 16.54 -3.07
C SER A 118 1.56 15.07 -2.83
N ASP A 119 1.95 14.54 -1.67
CA ASP A 119 1.69 13.15 -1.31
C ASP A 119 0.18 12.88 -1.16
N ALA A 120 -0.61 13.81 -0.64
CA ALA A 120 -2.06 13.68 -0.54
C ALA A 120 -2.73 13.52 -1.92
N TYR A 121 -2.28 14.27 -2.94
CA TYR A 121 -2.74 14.09 -4.32
C TYR A 121 -2.37 12.72 -4.89
N LYS A 122 -1.16 12.23 -4.61
CA LYS A 122 -0.72 10.87 -5.00
C LYS A 122 -1.57 9.79 -4.32
N VAL A 123 -1.84 9.93 -3.02
CA VAL A 123 -2.69 9.01 -2.25
C VAL A 123 -4.08 8.89 -2.88
N LEU A 124 -4.68 9.98 -3.32
CA LEU A 124 -5.98 9.95 -3.99
C LEU A 124 -5.90 9.58 -5.48
N GLY A 125 -4.69 9.52 -6.06
CA GLY A 125 -4.48 9.20 -7.46
C GLY A 125 -5.05 10.23 -8.42
N VAL A 126 -5.03 11.52 -8.03
CA VAL A 126 -5.55 12.64 -8.83
C VAL A 126 -4.48 13.71 -9.06
N SER A 127 -4.63 14.46 -10.15
CA SER A 127 -3.77 15.61 -10.43
C SER A 127 -4.01 16.76 -9.44
N PRO A 128 -3.00 17.57 -9.10
CA PRO A 128 -3.19 18.83 -8.38
C PRO A 128 -4.18 19.79 -9.07
N SER A 129 -4.31 19.68 -10.39
CA SER A 129 -5.25 20.46 -11.20
C SER A 129 -6.68 19.88 -11.26
N ALA A 130 -6.93 18.72 -10.63
CA ALA A 130 -8.24 18.09 -10.62
C ALA A 130 -9.29 19.01 -9.97
N SER A 131 -10.50 19.01 -10.49
CA SER A 131 -11.64 19.72 -9.92
C SER A 131 -12.06 19.12 -8.56
N ASP A 132 -12.85 19.86 -7.79
CA ASP A 132 -13.38 19.36 -6.51
C ASP A 132 -14.32 18.16 -6.70
N ASP A 133 -15.04 18.10 -7.82
CA ASP A 133 -15.88 16.96 -8.15
C ASP A 133 -15.06 15.72 -8.47
N GLU A 134 -13.96 15.85 -9.21
CA GLU A 134 -13.02 14.75 -9.49
C GLU A 134 -12.37 14.25 -8.20
N LEU A 135 -11.92 15.17 -7.35
CA LEU A 135 -11.36 14.86 -6.05
C LEU A 135 -12.35 14.06 -5.19
N LYS A 136 -13.59 14.53 -5.10
CA LYS A 136 -14.66 13.88 -4.34
C LYS A 136 -15.03 12.51 -4.92
N LYS A 137 -15.02 12.37 -6.24
CA LYS A 137 -15.26 11.09 -6.93
C LYS A 137 -14.16 10.09 -6.64
N ALA A 138 -12.90 10.50 -6.72
CA ALA A 138 -11.74 9.66 -6.41
C ALA A 138 -11.78 9.19 -4.94
N TYR A 139 -12.02 10.12 -4.00
CA TYR A 139 -12.18 9.80 -2.58
C TYR A 139 -13.25 8.73 -2.34
N ARG A 140 -14.46 8.95 -2.87
CA ARG A 140 -15.58 8.00 -2.69
C ARG A 140 -15.29 6.62 -3.28
N LYS A 141 -14.62 6.58 -4.45
CA LYS A 141 -14.19 5.35 -5.08
C LYS A 141 -13.22 4.59 -4.20
N LEU A 142 -12.14 5.24 -3.76
CA LEU A 142 -11.11 4.64 -2.91
C LEU A 142 -11.68 4.16 -1.57
N MET A 143 -12.51 4.95 -0.92
CA MET A 143 -13.19 4.56 0.32
C MET A 143 -14.08 3.33 0.11
N SER A 144 -14.83 3.28 -0.99
CA SER A 144 -15.68 2.13 -1.31
C SER A 144 -14.89 0.86 -1.63
N GLU A 145 -13.75 0.99 -2.31
CA GLU A 145 -12.89 -0.14 -2.70
C GLU A 145 -12.10 -0.72 -1.52
N ASN A 146 -11.75 0.13 -0.56
CA ASN A 146 -10.88 -0.24 0.55
C ASN A 146 -11.62 -0.40 1.90
N HIS A 147 -12.96 -0.28 1.92
CA HIS A 147 -13.73 -0.41 3.15
C HIS A 147 -13.58 -1.81 3.76
N PRO A 148 -13.21 -1.93 5.06
CA PRO A 148 -12.95 -3.22 5.70
C PRO A 148 -14.09 -4.23 5.55
N ASP A 149 -15.33 -3.80 5.74
CA ASP A 149 -16.50 -4.69 5.64
C ASP A 149 -16.74 -5.20 4.21
N LYS A 150 -16.47 -4.36 3.20
CA LYS A 150 -16.56 -4.81 1.79
C LYS A 150 -15.46 -5.79 1.43
N LEU A 151 -14.26 -5.58 1.97
CA LEU A 151 -13.13 -6.48 1.76
C LEU A 151 -13.35 -7.81 2.50
N ALA A 152 -13.87 -7.78 3.73
CA ALA A 152 -14.28 -8.97 4.47
C ALA A 152 -15.33 -9.78 3.72
N GLY A 153 -16.36 -9.12 3.15
CA GLY A 153 -17.38 -9.76 2.32
C GLY A 153 -16.83 -10.36 1.01
N ARG A 154 -15.61 -9.98 0.60
CA ARG A 154 -14.89 -10.54 -0.56
C ARG A 154 -13.85 -11.58 -0.17
N GLY A 155 -13.81 -12.01 1.11
CA GLY A 155 -12.91 -13.03 1.62
C GLY A 155 -11.58 -12.51 2.14
N LEU A 156 -11.45 -11.21 2.46
CA LEU A 156 -10.25 -10.70 3.10
C LEU A 156 -10.07 -11.37 4.48
N PRO A 157 -8.89 -11.96 4.77
CA PRO A 157 -8.61 -12.52 6.08
C PRO A 157 -8.71 -11.46 7.19
N GLU A 158 -9.19 -11.87 8.37
CA GLU A 158 -9.32 -10.97 9.53
C GLU A 158 -7.97 -10.33 9.91
N SER A 159 -6.87 -11.07 9.77
CA SER A 159 -5.51 -10.57 9.99
C SER A 159 -5.10 -9.38 9.09
N MET A 160 -5.81 -9.16 7.99
CA MET A 160 -5.59 -8.04 7.07
C MET A 160 -6.59 -6.89 7.28
N ARG A 161 -7.55 -7.04 8.18
CA ARG A 161 -8.55 -6.01 8.46
C ARG A 161 -7.93 -4.70 8.97
N GLU A 162 -6.96 -4.79 9.87
CA GLU A 162 -6.24 -3.64 10.40
C GLU A 162 -5.55 -2.82 9.29
N MET A 163 -5.00 -3.50 8.27
CA MET A 163 -4.41 -2.82 7.11
C MET A 163 -5.46 -2.09 6.26
N ALA A 164 -6.63 -2.67 6.10
CA ALA A 164 -7.73 -2.02 5.38
C ALA A 164 -8.24 -0.78 6.13
N GLU A 165 -8.34 -0.85 7.45
CA GLU A 165 -8.72 0.28 8.31
C GLU A 165 -7.66 1.39 8.27
N GLU A 166 -6.37 1.04 8.33
CA GLU A 166 -5.27 1.99 8.19
C GLU A 166 -5.34 2.69 6.83
N ARG A 167 -5.55 1.95 5.75
CA ARG A 167 -5.66 2.50 4.40
C ARG A 167 -6.84 3.47 4.24
N THR A 168 -7.99 3.16 4.80
CA THR A 168 -9.14 4.08 4.76
C THR A 168 -8.90 5.35 5.57
N ARG A 169 -8.17 5.26 6.69
CA ARG A 169 -7.75 6.44 7.47
C ARG A 169 -6.82 7.35 6.66
N GLU A 170 -5.82 6.79 5.99
CA GLU A 170 -4.89 7.56 5.16
C GLU A 170 -5.58 8.22 3.96
N ILE A 171 -6.53 7.53 3.32
CA ILE A 171 -7.36 8.11 2.25
C ILE A 171 -8.18 9.31 2.77
N SER A 172 -8.79 9.19 3.94
CA SER A 172 -9.55 10.27 4.56
C SER A 172 -8.65 11.46 4.92
N HIS A 173 -7.50 11.18 5.53
CA HIS A 173 -6.52 12.22 5.88
C HIS A 173 -6.04 12.98 4.63
N ALA A 174 -5.68 12.26 3.58
CA ALA A 174 -5.25 12.89 2.32
C ALA A 174 -6.33 13.81 1.73
N TYR A 175 -7.59 13.38 1.75
CA TYR A 175 -8.70 14.20 1.29
C TYR A 175 -8.84 15.50 2.10
N ASP A 176 -8.72 15.43 3.42
CA ASP A 176 -8.83 16.59 4.31
C ASP A 176 -7.65 17.54 4.12
N VAL A 177 -6.42 17.04 3.97
CA VAL A 177 -5.22 17.86 3.67
C VAL A 177 -5.44 18.69 2.40
N ILE A 178 -5.91 18.06 1.32
CA ILE A 178 -6.16 18.78 0.05
C ILE A 178 -7.26 19.83 0.22
N LYS A 179 -8.35 19.48 0.89
CA LYS A 179 -9.46 20.43 1.13
C LYS A 179 -9.01 21.67 1.90
N GLU A 180 -8.24 21.47 2.95
CA GLU A 180 -7.72 22.58 3.76
C GLU A 180 -6.72 23.43 2.96
N ALA A 181 -5.84 22.82 2.16
CA ALA A 181 -4.93 23.55 1.29
C ALA A 181 -5.67 24.42 0.27
N ARG A 182 -6.71 23.87 -0.39
CA ARG A 182 -7.51 24.61 -1.38
C ARG A 182 -8.28 25.78 -0.76
N LYS A 183 -8.85 25.62 0.46
CA LYS A 183 -9.50 26.70 1.18
C LYS A 183 -8.57 27.86 1.51
N LYS A 184 -7.29 27.59 1.77
CA LYS A 184 -6.29 28.63 2.06
C LYS A 184 -5.80 29.36 0.82
N SER A 185 -6.02 28.77 -0.36
CA SER A 185 -5.58 29.33 -1.66
C SER A 185 -6.70 30.01 -2.44
N ALA A 186 -7.95 29.94 -1.96
CA ALA A 186 -9.14 30.58 -2.52
C ALA A 186 -9.44 31.92 -1.82
#